data_ba3ae60b84c0750fd7d4c3bab17ac66e
#
_entry.id   ba3ae60b84c0750fd7d4c3bab17ac66e
#
_cell.length_a   1.000
_cell.length_b   1.000
_cell.length_c   1.000
_cell.angle_alpha   90.00
_cell.angle_beta   90.00
_cell.angle_gamma   90.00
#
_symmetry.space_group_name_H-M   'P 1'
#
loop_
_entity.id
_entity.type
_entity.pdbx_description
1 polymer ?
#
loop_
_entity_poly.entity_id
_entity_poly.type
_entity_poly.pdbx_seq_one_letter_code
_entity_poly.pdbx_strand_id
1 'polypeptide(L)'
;MRIAIATCRRKPEPDPDEAPLLAALRARGADVELLAWDDPAAPRPADFDRMVLRSTWNYPEDPDGFRAWCERSAAETELWNPLPALRWNLHKRYLLDLQVRGIPVVPTALLARGAAADLLELAADRGWTDVVIKPAIEN
;
A
#
# COMPACT_ATOMS: atom_id res chain seq x y z
N MET A 1 -18.59 17.18 3.24
CA MET A 1 -17.54 16.24 3.66
C MET A 1 -16.38 16.37 2.70
N ARG A 2 -15.21 16.72 3.21
CA ARG A 2 -13.97 16.88 2.44
C ARG A 2 -13.15 15.59 2.49
N ILE A 3 -12.82 15.01 1.33
CA ILE A 3 -12.15 13.71 1.24
C ILE A 3 -10.83 13.89 0.50
N ALA A 4 -9.72 13.45 1.09
CA ALA A 4 -8.46 13.27 0.40
C ALA A 4 -8.38 11.87 -0.21
N ILE A 5 -8.02 11.78 -1.48
CA ILE A 5 -7.58 10.52 -2.11
C ILE A 5 -6.07 10.57 -2.17
N ALA A 6 -5.43 9.77 -1.32
CA ALA A 6 -3.98 9.74 -1.24
C ALA A 6 -3.38 9.07 -2.48
N THR A 7 -2.42 9.74 -3.08
CA THR A 7 -1.69 9.33 -4.27
C THR A 7 -0.19 9.61 -4.09
N CYS A 8 0.61 9.50 -5.14
CA CYS A 8 1.99 9.96 -5.19
C CYS A 8 2.17 11.03 -6.26
N ARG A 9 3.21 11.88 -6.12
CA ARG A 9 3.53 12.95 -7.08
C ARG A 9 3.76 12.43 -8.48
N ARG A 10 4.48 11.32 -8.58
CA ARG A 10 4.84 10.69 -9.84
C ARG A 10 4.37 9.25 -9.85
N LYS A 11 3.25 9.01 -10.49
CA LYS A 11 2.76 7.66 -10.74
C LYS A 11 3.58 7.00 -11.85
N PRO A 12 3.97 5.71 -11.71
CA PRO A 12 4.70 4.98 -12.75
C PRO A 12 3.87 4.84 -14.03
N GLU A 13 2.54 4.77 -13.90
CA GLU A 13 1.56 4.71 -14.97
C GLU A 13 0.29 5.49 -14.59
N PRO A 14 -0.54 5.91 -15.57
CA PRO A 14 -1.83 6.53 -15.28
C PRO A 14 -2.74 5.57 -14.52
N ASP A 15 -3.46 6.08 -13.51
CA ASP A 15 -4.53 5.32 -12.84
C ASP A 15 -5.85 5.53 -13.61
N PRO A 16 -6.33 4.53 -14.37
CA PRO A 16 -7.54 4.69 -15.19
C PRO A 16 -8.81 4.87 -14.35
N ASP A 17 -8.80 4.43 -13.10
CA ASP A 17 -9.95 4.52 -12.21
C ASP A 17 -10.02 5.85 -11.45
N GLU A 18 -8.97 6.65 -11.45
CA GLU A 18 -8.89 7.88 -10.66
C GLU A 18 -9.99 8.89 -11.05
N ALA A 19 -10.07 9.22 -12.32
CA ALA A 19 -11.05 10.21 -12.78
C ALA A 19 -12.50 9.74 -12.59
N PRO A 20 -12.89 8.50 -12.91
CA PRO A 20 -14.21 7.97 -12.59
C PRO A 20 -14.53 7.98 -11.08
N LEU A 21 -13.57 7.62 -10.22
CA LEU A 21 -13.74 7.64 -8.77
C LEU A 21 -14.03 9.06 -8.26
N LEU A 22 -13.21 10.03 -8.65
CA LEU A 22 -13.39 11.43 -8.26
C LEU A 22 -14.74 11.97 -8.73
N ALA A 23 -15.14 11.67 -9.98
CA ALA A 23 -16.44 12.07 -10.52
C ALA A 23 -17.60 11.45 -9.73
N ALA A 24 -17.53 10.17 -9.39
CA ALA A 24 -18.55 9.47 -8.63
C ALA A 24 -18.69 10.02 -7.19
N LEU A 25 -17.60 10.39 -6.54
CA LEU A 25 -17.62 10.99 -5.20
C LEU A 25 -18.22 12.40 -5.25
N ARG A 26 -17.83 13.22 -6.23
CA ARG A 26 -18.39 14.57 -6.42
C ARG A 26 -19.89 14.53 -6.72
N ALA A 27 -20.33 13.60 -7.54
CA ALA A 27 -21.76 13.39 -7.84
C ALA A 27 -22.58 13.03 -6.59
N ARG A 28 -21.95 12.51 -5.54
CA ARG A 28 -22.55 12.25 -4.22
C ARG A 28 -22.40 13.39 -3.22
N GLY A 29 -21.95 14.54 -3.67
CA GLY A 29 -21.82 15.75 -2.83
C GLY A 29 -20.55 15.78 -1.98
N ALA A 30 -19.55 14.95 -2.24
CA ALA A 30 -18.26 15.06 -1.58
C ALA A 30 -17.39 16.13 -2.26
N ASP A 31 -16.71 16.94 -1.45
CA ASP A 31 -15.58 17.75 -1.89
C ASP A 31 -14.34 16.85 -1.87
N VAL A 32 -13.84 16.46 -3.04
CA VAL A 32 -12.77 15.46 -3.16
C VAL A 32 -11.56 16.03 -3.88
N GLU A 33 -10.39 15.78 -3.30
CA GLU A 33 -9.10 16.26 -3.79
C GLU A 33 -8.04 15.14 -3.76
N LEU A 34 -7.10 15.16 -4.71
CA LEU A 34 -5.92 14.29 -4.67
C LEU A 34 -4.88 14.88 -3.73
N LEU A 35 -4.27 14.03 -2.91
CA LEU A 35 -3.21 14.40 -2.00
C LEU A 35 -2.02 13.48 -2.21
N ALA A 36 -0.92 13.99 -2.75
CA ALA A 36 0.30 13.22 -2.91
C ALA A 36 1.04 13.14 -1.57
N TRP A 37 1.29 11.92 -1.11
CA TRP A 37 1.92 11.67 0.18
C TRP A 37 3.37 12.16 0.27
N ASP A 38 4.05 12.21 -0.87
CA ASP A 38 5.45 12.58 -1.08
C ASP A 38 5.61 14.04 -1.57
N ASP A 39 4.55 14.85 -1.52
CA ASP A 39 4.61 16.26 -1.86
C ASP A 39 4.64 17.13 -0.59
N PRO A 40 5.75 17.82 -0.30
CA PRO A 40 5.84 18.71 0.85
C PRO A 40 4.91 19.93 0.75
N ALA A 41 4.41 20.26 -0.46
CA ALA A 41 3.45 21.34 -0.69
C ALA A 41 1.98 20.86 -0.68
N ALA A 42 1.73 19.55 -0.48
CA ALA A 42 0.37 19.02 -0.39
C ALA A 42 -0.39 19.63 0.81
N PRO A 43 -1.73 19.73 0.72
CA PRO A 43 -2.56 20.09 1.86
C PRO A 43 -2.31 19.17 3.06
N ARG A 44 -2.52 19.66 4.26
CA ARG A 44 -2.35 18.85 5.47
C ARG A 44 -3.48 17.84 5.62
N PRO A 45 -3.22 16.64 6.14
CA PRO A 45 -4.27 15.65 6.44
C PRO A 45 -5.41 16.23 7.30
N ALA A 46 -5.10 17.13 8.24
CA ALA A 46 -6.07 17.81 9.09
C ALA A 46 -7.09 18.69 8.34
N ASP A 47 -6.81 19.03 7.07
CA ASP A 47 -7.71 19.83 6.25
C ASP A 47 -8.87 19.00 5.66
N PHE A 48 -8.89 17.68 5.90
CA PHE A 48 -9.88 16.75 5.38
C PHE A 48 -10.62 16.00 6.48
N ASP A 49 -11.89 15.72 6.26
CA ASP A 49 -12.70 14.90 7.15
C ASP A 49 -12.26 13.42 7.09
N ARG A 50 -11.84 12.97 5.91
CA ARG A 50 -11.41 11.58 5.63
C ARG A 50 -10.30 11.52 4.61
N MET A 51 -9.48 10.49 4.74
CA MET A 51 -8.44 10.18 3.77
C MET A 51 -8.53 8.71 3.36
N VAL A 52 -8.46 8.44 2.06
CA VAL A 52 -8.46 7.10 1.47
C VAL A 52 -7.13 6.89 0.74
N LEU A 53 -6.36 5.87 1.13
CA LEU A 53 -5.16 5.51 0.39
C LEU A 53 -5.55 4.76 -0.90
N ARG A 54 -5.01 5.24 -2.03
CA ARG A 54 -5.34 4.65 -3.33
C ARG A 54 -4.07 4.39 -4.17
N SER A 55 -3.50 5.40 -4.77
CA SER A 55 -2.45 5.26 -5.79
C SER A 55 -1.10 5.75 -5.27
N THR A 56 -0.72 5.29 -4.08
CA THR A 56 0.56 5.63 -3.43
C THR A 56 1.70 4.72 -3.90
N TRP A 57 1.75 4.41 -5.19
CA TRP A 57 2.53 3.30 -5.77
C TRP A 57 4.04 3.41 -5.64
N ASN A 58 4.56 4.60 -5.34
CA ASN A 58 5.99 4.82 -5.12
C ASN A 58 6.43 4.60 -3.66
N TYR A 59 5.54 4.17 -2.75
CA TYR A 59 5.91 3.97 -1.35
C TYR A 59 7.09 2.98 -1.14
N PRO A 60 7.37 2.02 -2.04
CA PRO A 60 8.52 1.14 -1.88
C PRO A 60 9.88 1.86 -2.02
N GLU A 61 9.90 3.07 -2.61
CA GLU A 61 11.11 3.89 -2.73
C GLU A 61 11.53 4.48 -1.37
N ASP A 62 10.54 4.80 -0.50
CA ASP A 62 10.75 5.27 0.88
C ASP A 62 9.68 4.68 1.83
N PRO A 63 9.78 3.38 2.19
CA PRO A 63 8.77 2.71 3.01
C PRO A 63 8.68 3.29 4.42
N ASP A 64 9.79 3.77 4.99
CA ASP A 64 9.83 4.35 6.32
C ASP A 64 9.20 5.75 6.34
N GLY A 65 9.49 6.57 5.34
CA GLY A 65 8.85 7.87 5.14
C GLY A 65 7.35 7.75 4.93
N PHE A 66 6.93 6.80 4.09
CA PHE A 66 5.51 6.52 3.87
C PHE A 66 4.80 6.06 5.14
N ARG A 67 5.41 5.13 5.91
CA ARG A 67 4.85 4.69 7.19
C ARG A 67 4.68 5.87 8.16
N ALA A 68 5.72 6.69 8.30
CA ALA A 68 5.67 7.86 9.17
C ALA A 68 4.60 8.87 8.70
N TRP A 69 4.42 9.04 7.39
CA TRP A 69 3.35 9.86 6.83
C TRP A 69 1.97 9.30 7.15
N CYS A 70 1.75 7.99 6.99
CA CYS A 70 0.49 7.32 7.36
C CYS A 70 0.17 7.51 8.86
N GLU A 71 1.17 7.41 9.73
CA GLU A 71 1.02 7.59 11.18
C GLU A 71 0.60 9.01 11.53
N ARG A 72 1.24 10.02 10.94
CA ARG A 72 0.84 11.43 11.11
C ARG A 72 -0.57 11.66 10.56
N SER A 73 -0.86 11.15 9.37
CA SER A 73 -2.18 11.30 8.76
C SER A 73 -3.29 10.70 9.61
N ALA A 74 -3.07 9.52 10.18
CA ALA A 74 -4.04 8.86 11.05
C ALA A 74 -4.26 9.58 12.39
N ALA A 75 -3.31 10.41 12.82
CA ALA A 75 -3.46 11.25 14.01
C ALA A 75 -4.24 12.55 13.73
N GLU A 76 -4.30 12.98 12.47
CA GLU A 76 -4.89 14.26 12.07
C GLU A 76 -6.25 14.13 11.37
N THR A 77 -6.54 12.97 10.74
CA THR A 77 -7.79 12.71 10.01
C THR A 77 -8.23 11.26 10.13
N GLU A 78 -9.49 10.98 9.81
CA GLU A 78 -10.00 9.61 9.73
C GLU A 78 -9.43 8.91 8.49
N LEU A 79 -8.46 8.02 8.71
CA LEU A 79 -7.80 7.27 7.66
C LEU A 79 -8.62 6.01 7.32
N TRP A 80 -9.16 5.94 6.12
CA TRP A 80 -9.76 4.74 5.54
C TRP A 80 -8.69 3.91 4.86
N ASN A 81 -8.60 2.66 5.18
CA ASN A 81 -7.48 1.74 5.28
C ASN A 81 -6.82 1.95 6.67
N PRO A 82 -7.39 1.38 7.72
CA PRO A 82 -6.97 1.67 9.10
C PRO A 82 -5.48 1.42 9.31
N LEU A 83 -4.82 2.28 10.07
CA LEU A 83 -3.37 2.21 10.28
C LEU A 83 -2.83 0.83 10.70
N PRO A 84 -3.51 0.03 11.56
CA PRO A 84 -3.09 -1.33 11.85
C PRO A 84 -3.07 -2.24 10.62
N ALA A 85 -4.06 -2.11 9.73
CA ALA A 85 -4.11 -2.87 8.48
C ALA A 85 -2.99 -2.46 7.53
N LEU A 86 -2.72 -1.16 7.42
CA LEU A 86 -1.61 -0.64 6.61
C LEU A 86 -0.26 -1.17 7.10
N ARG A 87 0.02 -1.06 8.39
CA ARG A 87 1.28 -1.55 8.99
C ARG A 87 1.49 -3.03 8.73
N TRP A 88 0.43 -3.82 8.81
CA TRP A 88 0.47 -5.25 8.56
C TRP A 88 0.67 -5.56 7.07
N ASN A 89 -0.01 -4.82 6.18
CA ASN A 89 -0.02 -5.08 4.73
C ASN A 89 1.20 -4.53 3.98
N LEU A 90 1.92 -3.55 4.52
CA LEU A 90 3.09 -2.94 3.85
C LEU A 90 4.23 -3.93 3.57
N HIS A 91 4.30 -5.04 4.28
CA HIS A 91 5.31 -6.07 4.09
C HIS A 91 4.65 -7.41 3.80
N LYS A 92 5.05 -8.10 2.73
CA LYS A 92 4.43 -9.39 2.28
C LYS A 92 4.49 -10.53 3.31
N ARG A 93 5.09 -10.31 4.49
CA ARG A 93 5.03 -11.22 5.63
C ARG A 93 3.59 -11.55 6.03
N TYR A 94 2.63 -10.67 5.77
CA TYR A 94 1.22 -10.92 6.04
C TYR A 94 0.69 -12.21 5.37
N LEU A 95 1.30 -12.63 4.24
CA LEU A 95 0.93 -13.90 3.58
C LEU A 95 1.21 -15.11 4.47
N LEU A 96 2.33 -15.09 5.21
CA LEU A 96 2.65 -16.15 6.17
C LEU A 96 1.70 -16.11 7.38
N ASP A 97 1.33 -14.92 7.85
CA ASP A 97 0.36 -14.75 8.93
C ASP A 97 -1.02 -15.29 8.54
N LEU A 98 -1.44 -15.07 7.29
CA LEU A 98 -2.70 -15.63 6.74
C LEU A 98 -2.62 -17.16 6.66
N GLN A 99 -1.50 -17.69 6.16
CA GLN A 99 -1.29 -19.14 6.08
C GLN A 99 -1.36 -19.82 7.44
N VAL A 100 -0.72 -19.24 8.47
CA VAL A 100 -0.77 -19.76 9.85
C VAL A 100 -2.21 -19.76 10.40
N ARG A 101 -3.05 -18.83 9.95
CA ARG A 101 -4.47 -18.76 10.32
C ARG A 101 -5.37 -19.68 9.50
N GLY A 102 -4.80 -20.52 8.62
CA GLY A 102 -5.55 -21.44 7.77
C GLY A 102 -6.27 -20.77 6.59
N ILE A 103 -5.95 -19.52 6.27
CA ILE A 103 -6.51 -18.82 5.11
C ILE A 103 -5.72 -19.27 3.87
N PRO A 104 -6.38 -19.74 2.81
CA PRO A 104 -5.71 -20.12 1.58
C PRO A 104 -4.95 -18.95 0.95
N VAL A 105 -3.66 -19.13 0.75
CA VAL A 105 -2.79 -18.17 0.06
C VAL A 105 -1.91 -18.93 -0.94
N VAL A 106 -1.36 -18.24 -1.92
CA VAL A 106 -0.32 -18.81 -2.77
C VAL A 106 0.85 -19.22 -1.87
N PRO A 107 1.37 -20.45 -1.98
CA PRO A 107 2.52 -20.91 -1.20
C PRO A 107 3.67 -19.91 -1.29
N THR A 108 4.12 -19.42 -0.14
CA THR A 108 5.06 -18.29 -0.08
C THR A 108 6.24 -18.63 0.81
N ALA A 109 7.43 -18.26 0.37
CA ALA A 109 8.65 -18.24 1.18
C ALA A 109 9.18 -16.80 1.27
N LEU A 110 9.55 -16.37 2.47
CA LEU A 110 10.25 -15.11 2.67
C LEU A 110 11.73 -15.38 2.92
N LEU A 111 12.56 -14.69 2.15
CA LEU A 111 14.00 -14.67 2.35
C LEU A 111 14.39 -13.38 3.07
N ALA A 112 15.26 -13.49 4.06
CA ALA A 112 15.78 -12.30 4.74
C ALA A 112 16.66 -11.49 3.76
N ARG A 113 16.72 -10.18 3.94
CA ARG A 113 17.61 -9.32 3.17
C ARG A 113 19.07 -9.78 3.33
N GLY A 114 19.74 -10.01 2.20
CA GLY A 114 21.12 -10.49 2.18
C GLY A 114 21.29 -11.98 2.46
N ALA A 115 20.22 -12.76 2.62
CA ALA A 115 20.32 -14.19 2.73
C ALA A 115 20.86 -14.77 1.42
N ALA A 116 21.89 -15.60 1.52
CA ALA A 116 22.31 -16.46 0.42
C ALA A 116 21.30 -17.63 0.34
N ALA A 117 20.55 -17.71 -0.73
CA ALA A 117 19.61 -18.80 -0.98
C ALA A 117 19.71 -19.27 -2.42
N ASP A 118 19.80 -20.57 -2.61
CA ASP A 118 19.60 -21.17 -3.92
C ASP A 118 18.09 -21.27 -4.17
N LEU A 119 17.61 -20.48 -5.12
CA LEU A 119 16.18 -20.42 -5.45
C LEU A 119 15.69 -21.70 -6.13
N LEU A 120 16.56 -22.41 -6.86
CA LEU A 120 16.20 -23.67 -7.52
C LEU A 120 16.07 -24.79 -6.49
N GLU A 121 17.02 -24.86 -5.55
CA GLU A 121 16.96 -25.78 -4.42
C GLU A 121 15.71 -25.53 -3.58
N LEU A 122 15.44 -24.25 -3.21
CA LEU A 122 14.25 -23.88 -2.46
C LEU A 122 12.94 -24.27 -3.16
N ALA A 123 12.86 -24.09 -4.48
CA ALA A 123 11.69 -24.46 -5.25
C ALA A 123 11.53 -25.99 -5.31
N ALA A 124 12.63 -26.72 -5.54
CA ALA A 124 12.63 -28.18 -5.58
C ALA A 124 12.19 -28.79 -4.24
N ASP A 125 12.74 -28.32 -3.12
CA ASP A 125 12.38 -28.77 -1.77
C ASP A 125 10.90 -28.60 -1.45
N ARG A 126 10.25 -27.62 -2.08
CA ARG A 126 8.82 -27.30 -1.90
C ARG A 126 7.92 -27.89 -2.97
N GLY A 127 8.48 -28.58 -3.95
CA GLY A 127 7.74 -29.13 -5.09
C GLY A 127 7.13 -28.04 -6.00
N TRP A 128 7.76 -26.86 -6.07
CA TRP A 128 7.30 -25.76 -6.91
C TRP A 128 7.93 -25.85 -8.29
N THR A 129 7.09 -25.89 -9.33
CA THR A 129 7.52 -25.90 -10.74
C THR A 129 7.67 -24.49 -11.30
N ASP A 130 6.82 -23.58 -10.83
CA ASP A 130 6.78 -22.18 -11.25
C ASP A 130 6.84 -21.27 -10.03
N VAL A 131 7.68 -20.26 -10.10
CA VAL A 131 7.87 -19.31 -8.99
C VAL A 131 7.83 -17.87 -9.49
N VAL A 132 7.28 -16.97 -8.67
CA VAL A 132 7.34 -15.52 -8.87
C VAL A 132 8.16 -14.92 -7.73
N ILE A 133 9.20 -14.20 -8.09
CA ILE A 133 10.05 -13.49 -7.12
C ILE A 133 9.58 -12.04 -7.05
N LYS A 134 9.31 -11.58 -5.84
CA LYS A 134 8.89 -10.18 -5.58
C LYS A 134 9.65 -9.61 -4.40
N PRO A 135 9.92 -8.30 -4.38
CA PRO A 135 10.34 -7.61 -3.16
C PRO A 135 9.33 -7.82 -2.03
N ALA A 136 9.82 -7.88 -0.80
CA ALA A 136 8.95 -8.06 0.38
C ALA A 136 8.08 -6.83 0.66
N ILE A 137 8.54 -5.64 0.23
CA ILE A 137 7.82 -4.37 0.27
C ILE A 137 7.67 -3.89 -1.17
N GLU A 138 6.46 -3.99 -1.71
CA GLU A 138 6.11 -3.63 -3.09
C GLU A 138 4.58 -3.65 -3.25
N ASN A 139 4.07 -2.94 -4.25
CA ASN A 139 2.68 -3.06 -4.72
C ASN A 139 2.41 -4.37 -5.44
#